data_0854e40b8ca46e983d98b002b56a7fe5
#
_entry.id   0854e40b8ca46e983d98b002b56a7fe5
#
_cell.length_a   1.000
_cell.length_b   1.000
_cell.length_c   1.000
_cell.angle_alpha   90.00
_cell.angle_beta   90.00
_cell.angle_gamma   90.00
#
_symmetry.space_group_name_H-M   'P 1'
#
loop_
_entity.id
_entity.type
_entity.pdbx_description
1 polymer ?
#
loop_
_entity_poly.entity_id
_entity_poly.type
_entity_poly.pdbx_seq_one_letter_code
_entity_poly.pdbx_strand_id
1 'polypeptide(L)'
;MHAANASNTISESEYGIHTLIVYEDLVILREFYSQYVKKGIEERNEVIQLAPFYETEDSVRKTLSEGYLSIDLKRWEKAEKSLIIVDSLKKYTSNVSPDSDYNFNKNLVEYAKSKGKSGVSIVADKGTFPFKHRIDDLVHFELSLPSKYNINLKRICVYHQKDFNKLSEKQKEKLVNHHVIAIKI
;
A
#
# COMPACT_ATOMS: atom_id res chain seq x y z
N MET A 1 13.70 -10.41 3.11
CA MET A 1 14.15 -9.85 1.78
C MET A 1 14.56 -8.40 2.02
N HIS A 2 15.53 -7.85 1.27
CA HIS A 2 15.83 -6.42 1.39
C HIS A 2 14.73 -5.56 0.79
N ALA A 3 14.48 -4.38 1.36
CA ALA A 3 13.45 -3.44 0.92
C ALA A 3 13.53 -3.10 -0.59
N ALA A 4 14.74 -2.88 -1.10
CA ALA A 4 15.00 -2.62 -2.51
C ALA A 4 14.55 -3.77 -3.43
N ASN A 5 14.84 -5.02 -3.06
CA ASN A 5 14.44 -6.19 -3.83
C ASN A 5 12.91 -6.37 -3.81
N ALA A 6 12.27 -6.14 -2.66
CA ALA A 6 10.81 -6.17 -2.54
C ALA A 6 10.16 -5.10 -3.44
N SER A 7 10.68 -3.87 -3.40
CA SER A 7 10.23 -2.78 -4.27
C SER A 7 10.34 -3.15 -5.74
N ASN A 8 11.48 -3.69 -6.18
CA ASN A 8 11.68 -4.12 -7.57
C ASN A 8 10.72 -5.23 -7.97
N THR A 9 10.64 -6.29 -7.17
CA THR A 9 9.75 -7.45 -7.45
C THR A 9 8.30 -7.00 -7.66
N ILE A 10 7.78 -6.12 -6.78
CA ILE A 10 6.39 -5.68 -6.87
C ILE A 10 6.21 -4.67 -8.00
N SER A 11 7.15 -3.73 -8.19
CA SER A 11 7.03 -2.75 -9.27
C SER A 11 7.07 -3.39 -10.66
N GLU A 12 7.83 -4.47 -10.85
CA GLU A 12 7.96 -5.20 -12.11
C GLU A 12 6.84 -6.21 -12.36
N SER A 13 6.06 -6.55 -11.33
CA SER A 13 4.92 -7.45 -11.49
C SER A 13 3.81 -6.84 -12.34
N GLU A 14 2.98 -7.70 -12.91
CA GLU A 14 1.77 -7.29 -13.63
C GLU A 14 0.76 -6.59 -12.71
N TYR A 15 -0.13 -5.80 -13.29
CA TYR A 15 -1.30 -5.30 -12.57
C TYR A 15 -2.25 -6.43 -12.18
N GLY A 16 -3.11 -6.13 -11.23
CA GLY A 16 -4.08 -7.08 -10.69
C GLY A 16 -3.57 -7.83 -9.47
N ILE A 17 -2.36 -7.57 -8.99
CA ILE A 17 -1.81 -8.29 -7.84
C ILE A 17 -2.28 -7.73 -6.50
N HIS A 18 -2.49 -8.63 -5.55
CA HIS A 18 -2.67 -8.35 -4.14
C HIS A 18 -1.46 -8.88 -3.38
N THR A 19 -0.74 -7.98 -2.72
CA THR A 19 0.56 -8.26 -2.07
C THR A 19 0.48 -8.03 -0.58
N LEU A 20 1.06 -8.92 0.21
CA LEU A 20 1.26 -8.78 1.65
C LEU A 20 2.74 -8.55 1.94
N ILE A 21 3.06 -7.51 2.71
CA ILE A 21 4.40 -7.24 3.22
C ILE A 21 4.35 -7.19 4.74
N VAL A 22 5.23 -7.95 5.40
CA VAL A 22 5.50 -7.80 6.82
C VAL A 22 6.83 -7.07 6.98
N TYR A 23 6.83 -5.92 7.65
CA TYR A 23 8.02 -5.11 7.89
C TYR A 23 8.38 -5.06 9.37
N GLU A 24 9.69 -5.04 9.67
CA GLU A 24 10.18 -5.09 11.06
C GLU A 24 10.18 -3.71 11.72
N ASP A 25 10.58 -2.68 11.00
CA ASP A 25 10.65 -1.31 11.51
C ASP A 25 10.36 -0.25 10.42
N LEU A 26 10.20 1.00 10.87
CA LEU A 26 9.88 2.12 9.97
C LEU A 26 11.04 2.49 9.03
N VAL A 27 12.29 2.20 9.37
CA VAL A 27 13.43 2.52 8.49
C VAL A 27 13.34 1.67 7.23
N ILE A 28 13.09 0.37 7.40
CA ILE A 28 12.91 -0.58 6.31
C ILE A 28 11.66 -0.24 5.47
N LEU A 29 10.55 0.11 6.12
CA LEU A 29 9.33 0.52 5.42
C LEU A 29 9.56 1.81 4.60
N ARG A 30 10.26 2.79 5.15
CA ARG A 30 10.62 4.05 4.47
C ARG A 30 11.48 3.80 3.24
N GLU A 31 12.49 2.94 3.36
CA GLU A 31 13.32 2.54 2.23
C GLU A 31 12.46 1.89 1.14
N PHE A 32 11.58 0.94 1.51
CA PHE A 32 10.68 0.26 0.58
C PHE A 32 9.80 1.26 -0.17
N TYR A 33 9.01 2.08 0.54
CA TYR A 33 8.06 2.94 -0.14
C TYR A 33 8.73 4.09 -0.89
N SER A 34 9.89 4.60 -0.45
CA SER A 34 10.61 5.65 -1.18
C SER A 34 11.08 5.15 -2.55
N GLN A 35 11.66 3.96 -2.62
CA GLN A 35 12.05 3.35 -3.89
C GLN A 35 10.83 3.02 -4.75
N TYR A 36 9.80 2.44 -4.13
CA TYR A 36 8.58 2.04 -4.83
C TYR A 36 7.86 3.22 -5.46
N VAL A 37 7.69 4.32 -4.69
CA VAL A 37 7.06 5.56 -5.16
C VAL A 37 7.86 6.20 -6.29
N LYS A 38 9.18 6.35 -6.11
CA LYS A 38 10.04 6.94 -7.15
C LYS A 38 9.93 6.15 -8.45
N LYS A 39 10.11 4.85 -8.41
CA LYS A 39 10.03 3.98 -9.58
C LYS A 39 8.63 3.99 -10.21
N GLY A 40 7.59 3.89 -9.40
CA GLY A 40 6.20 3.87 -9.87
C GLY A 40 5.81 5.16 -10.59
N ILE A 41 6.17 6.31 -10.04
CA ILE A 41 5.81 7.62 -10.63
C ILE A 41 6.71 7.99 -11.81
N GLU A 42 8.04 7.90 -11.64
CA GLU A 42 9.00 8.43 -12.64
C GLU A 42 9.26 7.47 -13.81
N GLU A 43 9.24 6.15 -13.56
CA GLU A 43 9.58 5.15 -14.57
C GLU A 43 8.35 4.45 -15.15
N ARG A 44 7.34 4.17 -14.31
CA ARG A 44 6.15 3.39 -14.69
C ARG A 44 4.90 4.22 -14.98
N ASN A 45 4.97 5.53 -14.73
CA ASN A 45 3.85 6.46 -14.95
C ASN A 45 2.57 6.06 -14.20
N GLU A 46 2.69 5.61 -12.94
CA GLU A 46 1.57 5.18 -12.10
C GLU A 46 1.04 6.34 -11.23
N VAL A 47 -0.20 6.21 -10.79
CA VAL A 47 -0.72 6.91 -9.61
C VAL A 47 -0.43 6.07 -8.37
N ILE A 48 0.22 6.66 -7.37
CA ILE A 48 0.56 5.98 -6.13
C ILE A 48 -0.25 6.57 -4.98
N GLN A 49 -0.95 5.73 -4.23
CA GLN A 49 -1.55 6.09 -2.95
C GLN A 49 -0.78 5.46 -1.80
N LEU A 50 -0.34 6.28 -0.84
CA LEU A 50 0.22 5.83 0.43
C LEU A 50 -0.78 6.08 1.56
N ALA A 51 -1.05 5.07 2.36
CA ALA A 51 -1.90 5.16 3.55
C ALA A 51 -1.10 4.68 4.78
N PRO A 52 -0.20 5.51 5.35
CA PRO A 52 0.60 5.16 6.52
C PRO A 52 -0.28 5.10 7.78
N PHE A 53 0.13 4.28 8.76
CA PHE A 53 -0.45 4.24 10.09
C PHE A 53 0.54 4.68 11.18
N TYR A 54 1.76 4.15 11.15
CA TYR A 54 2.78 4.44 12.16
C TYR A 54 3.54 5.76 11.91
N GLU A 55 3.19 6.46 10.84
CA GLU A 55 3.74 7.76 10.47
C GLU A 55 2.63 8.74 10.15
N THR A 56 2.90 10.03 10.36
CA THR A 56 2.01 11.09 9.86
C THR A 56 2.22 11.31 8.37
N GLU A 57 1.22 11.88 7.69
CA GLU A 57 1.34 12.29 6.29
C GLU A 57 2.55 13.21 6.06
N ASP A 58 2.84 14.12 7.00
CA ASP A 58 3.97 15.05 6.90
C ASP A 58 5.33 14.34 7.09
N SER A 59 5.40 13.32 7.95
CA SER A 59 6.59 12.47 8.06
C SER A 59 6.89 11.75 6.76
N VAL A 60 5.86 11.21 6.10
CA VAL A 60 6.00 10.57 4.78
C VAL A 60 6.46 11.58 3.73
N ARG A 61 5.86 12.79 3.67
CA ARG A 61 6.28 13.84 2.75
C ARG A 61 7.75 14.21 2.96
N LYS A 62 8.17 14.37 4.23
CA LYS A 62 9.56 14.65 4.56
C LYS A 62 10.49 13.55 4.02
N THR A 63 10.17 12.28 4.30
CA THR A 63 10.95 11.14 3.80
C THR A 63 11.06 11.13 2.28
N LEU A 64 9.96 11.39 1.56
CA LEU A 64 9.92 11.41 0.10
C LEU A 64 10.58 12.64 -0.53
N SER A 65 10.80 13.72 0.21
CA SER A 65 11.45 14.95 -0.28
C SER A 65 12.94 15.03 0.02
N GLU A 66 13.47 14.13 0.84
CA GLU A 66 14.86 14.16 1.29
C GLU A 66 15.66 12.95 0.81
N GLY A 67 16.98 13.10 0.69
CA GLY A 67 17.90 12.03 0.34
C GLY A 67 17.97 11.70 -1.17
N TYR A 68 18.70 10.64 -1.50
CA TYR A 68 18.96 10.25 -2.89
C TYR A 68 17.75 9.62 -3.62
N LEU A 69 16.74 9.18 -2.86
CA LEU A 69 15.47 8.68 -3.39
C LEU A 69 14.39 9.77 -3.46
N SER A 70 14.76 11.02 -3.20
CA SER A 70 13.80 12.12 -3.19
C SER A 70 13.10 12.31 -4.54
N ILE A 71 11.84 12.75 -4.42
CA ILE A 71 10.98 13.11 -5.56
C ILE A 71 10.49 14.56 -5.42
N ASP A 72 10.10 15.18 -6.51
CA ASP A 72 9.49 16.51 -6.51
C ASP A 72 8.01 16.43 -6.07
N LEU A 73 7.77 16.61 -4.76
CA LEU A 73 6.39 16.60 -4.20
C LEU A 73 5.52 17.72 -4.77
N LYS A 74 6.11 18.89 -5.10
CA LYS A 74 5.35 19.99 -5.71
C LYS A 74 4.80 19.58 -7.06
N ARG A 75 5.59 18.87 -7.84
CA ARG A 75 5.15 18.30 -9.11
C ARG A 75 4.15 17.17 -8.90
N TRP A 76 4.55 16.12 -8.18
CA TRP A 76 3.83 14.84 -8.19
C TRP A 76 2.57 14.82 -7.31
N GLU A 77 2.61 15.47 -6.13
CA GLU A 77 1.45 15.53 -5.24
C GLU A 77 0.52 16.71 -5.58
N LYS A 78 1.08 17.90 -5.91
CA LYS A 78 0.26 19.10 -6.08
C LYS A 78 -0.19 19.34 -7.51
N ALA A 79 0.74 19.32 -8.47
CA ALA A 79 0.44 19.64 -9.86
C ALA A 79 -0.16 18.46 -10.62
N GLU A 80 0.53 17.32 -10.68
CA GLU A 80 0.10 16.14 -11.45
C GLU A 80 -0.88 15.25 -10.68
N LYS A 81 -0.90 15.34 -9.35
CA LYS A 81 -1.74 14.50 -8.46
C LYS A 81 -1.55 13.00 -8.72
N SER A 82 -0.32 12.61 -9.02
CA SER A 82 0.09 11.21 -9.20
C SER A 82 0.52 10.56 -7.89
N LEU A 83 0.81 11.36 -6.84
CA LEU A 83 1.04 10.91 -5.48
C LEU A 83 -0.11 11.38 -4.59
N ILE A 84 -0.68 10.45 -3.85
CA ILE A 84 -1.77 10.70 -2.91
C ILE A 84 -1.36 10.13 -1.55
N ILE A 85 -1.24 10.96 -0.54
CA ILE A 85 -0.92 10.55 0.82
C ILE A 85 -2.15 10.76 1.69
N VAL A 86 -2.64 9.71 2.33
CA VAL A 86 -3.84 9.72 3.17
C VAL A 86 -3.58 9.03 4.49
N ASP A 87 -4.16 9.53 5.57
CA ASP A 87 -4.09 8.91 6.89
C ASP A 87 -4.86 7.57 6.89
N SER A 88 -4.16 6.46 7.18
CA SER A 88 -4.75 5.13 7.28
C SER A 88 -5.83 5.07 8.36
N LEU A 89 -5.64 5.78 9.48
CA LEU A 89 -6.63 5.84 10.55
C LEU A 89 -7.94 6.44 10.05
N LYS A 90 -7.90 7.54 9.29
CA LYS A 90 -9.08 8.14 8.67
C LYS A 90 -9.70 7.22 7.62
N LYS A 91 -8.86 6.59 6.80
CA LYS A 91 -9.32 5.69 5.74
C LYS A 91 -10.10 4.48 6.28
N TYR A 92 -9.69 3.91 7.42
CA TYR A 92 -10.27 2.68 7.99
C TYR A 92 -11.04 2.90 9.31
N THR A 93 -11.41 4.15 9.67
CA THR A 93 -12.11 4.43 10.94
C THR A 93 -13.60 4.21 10.90
N SER A 94 -14.23 4.51 9.80
CA SER A 94 -15.68 4.37 9.62
C SER A 94 -15.94 3.14 8.75
N ASN A 95 -16.99 2.44 9.01
CA ASN A 95 -17.61 1.31 8.30
C ASN A 95 -17.12 1.04 6.85
N VAL A 96 -15.81 0.96 6.63
CA VAL A 96 -15.25 0.60 5.33
C VAL A 96 -15.54 -0.88 5.11
N SER A 97 -16.46 -1.15 4.21
CA SER A 97 -16.71 -2.51 3.73
C SER A 97 -15.72 -2.88 2.62
N PRO A 98 -15.46 -4.17 2.38
CA PRO A 98 -14.69 -4.62 1.22
C PRO A 98 -15.22 -4.06 -0.10
N ASP A 99 -16.54 -3.99 -0.27
CA ASP A 99 -17.19 -3.46 -1.48
C ASP A 99 -16.94 -1.96 -1.65
N SER A 100 -17.02 -1.18 -0.57
CA SER A 100 -16.74 0.26 -0.64
C SER A 100 -15.27 0.55 -0.95
N ASP A 101 -14.35 -0.25 -0.40
CA ASP A 101 -12.92 -0.14 -0.71
C ASP A 101 -12.62 -0.55 -2.17
N TYR A 102 -13.24 -1.64 -2.64
CA TYR A 102 -13.10 -2.06 -4.05
C TYR A 102 -13.60 -0.99 -5.02
N ASN A 103 -14.78 -0.40 -4.76
CA ASN A 103 -15.34 0.66 -5.59
C ASN A 103 -14.46 1.92 -5.57
N PHE A 104 -13.92 2.30 -4.42
CA PHE A 104 -12.97 3.39 -4.32
C PHE A 104 -11.72 3.12 -5.19
N ASN A 105 -11.17 1.92 -5.10
CA ASN A 105 -9.99 1.53 -5.88
C ASN A 105 -10.28 1.55 -7.39
N LYS A 106 -11.46 1.09 -7.82
CA LYS A 106 -11.91 1.16 -9.21
C LYS A 106 -11.99 2.61 -9.70
N ASN A 107 -12.60 3.50 -8.92
CA ASN A 107 -12.67 4.92 -9.26
C ASN A 107 -11.27 5.56 -9.37
N LEU A 108 -10.32 5.15 -8.52
CA LEU A 108 -8.95 5.64 -8.60
C LEU A 108 -8.23 5.13 -9.87
N VAL A 109 -8.51 3.91 -10.31
CA VAL A 109 -8.00 3.38 -11.59
C VAL A 109 -8.58 4.16 -12.78
N GLU A 110 -9.88 4.47 -12.78
CA GLU A 110 -10.50 5.30 -13.82
C GLU A 110 -9.93 6.73 -13.82
N TYR A 111 -9.69 7.31 -12.64
CA TYR A 111 -8.98 8.58 -12.51
C TYR A 111 -7.58 8.51 -13.13
N ALA A 112 -6.78 7.51 -12.79
CA ALA A 112 -5.45 7.32 -13.36
C ALA A 112 -5.49 7.23 -14.89
N LYS A 113 -6.41 6.45 -15.43
CA LYS A 113 -6.65 6.32 -16.86
C LYS A 113 -7.00 7.66 -17.52
N SER A 114 -7.87 8.45 -16.90
CA SER A 114 -8.25 9.79 -17.40
C SER A 114 -7.07 10.77 -17.44
N LYS A 115 -6.02 10.51 -16.66
CA LYS A 115 -4.76 11.27 -16.63
C LYS A 115 -3.66 10.69 -17.53
N GLY A 116 -3.96 9.66 -18.33
CA GLY A 116 -2.97 8.98 -19.17
C GLY A 116 -1.92 8.20 -18.37
N LYS A 117 -2.26 7.77 -17.15
CA LYS A 117 -1.39 6.94 -16.31
C LYS A 117 -1.59 5.46 -16.61
N SER A 118 -0.55 4.66 -16.39
CA SER A 118 -0.52 3.23 -16.68
C SER A 118 -1.45 2.42 -15.74
N GLY A 119 -1.60 2.86 -14.51
CA GLY A 119 -2.40 2.19 -13.48
C GLY A 119 -2.20 2.83 -12.11
N VAL A 120 -2.61 2.11 -11.09
CA VAL A 120 -2.59 2.54 -9.70
C VAL A 120 -1.84 1.54 -8.83
N SER A 121 -1.06 2.05 -7.89
CA SER A 121 -0.51 1.26 -6.79
C SER A 121 -0.96 1.86 -5.45
N ILE A 122 -1.48 1.01 -4.55
CA ILE A 122 -1.92 1.42 -3.21
C ILE A 122 -1.07 0.69 -2.19
N VAL A 123 -0.30 1.42 -1.40
CA VAL A 123 0.43 0.92 -0.25
C VAL A 123 -0.33 1.32 1.01
N ALA A 124 -0.94 0.36 1.70
CA ALA A 124 -1.81 0.61 2.83
C ALA A 124 -1.35 -0.14 4.08
N ASP A 125 -1.00 0.61 5.12
CA ASP A 125 -0.66 0.06 6.43
C ASP A 125 -1.93 -0.38 7.16
N LYS A 126 -1.92 -1.60 7.69
CA LYS A 126 -3.06 -2.24 8.36
C LYS A 126 -3.08 -2.05 9.88
N GLY A 127 -2.16 -1.26 10.44
CA GLY A 127 -2.05 -0.98 11.87
C GLY A 127 -3.30 -0.39 12.51
N THR A 128 -4.18 0.25 11.73
CA THR A 128 -5.48 0.78 12.22
C THR A 128 -6.35 -0.29 12.86
N PHE A 129 -6.40 -1.50 12.30
CA PHE A 129 -7.23 -2.58 12.82
C PHE A 129 -6.76 -3.10 14.19
N PRO A 130 -5.48 -3.51 14.37
CA PRO A 130 -4.97 -3.91 15.68
C PRO A 130 -5.03 -2.79 16.72
N PHE A 131 -4.82 -1.54 16.30
CA PHE A 131 -4.96 -0.37 17.19
C PHE A 131 -6.38 -0.23 17.74
N LYS A 132 -7.39 -0.54 16.94
CA LYS A 132 -8.81 -0.51 17.34
C LYS A 132 -9.32 -1.84 17.89
N HIS A 133 -8.43 -2.78 18.23
CA HIS A 133 -8.80 -4.12 18.70
C HIS A 133 -9.72 -4.91 17.75
N ARG A 134 -9.55 -4.69 16.42
CA ARG A 134 -10.38 -5.26 15.36
C ARG A 134 -9.62 -6.26 14.48
N ILE A 135 -8.86 -7.17 15.09
CA ILE A 135 -8.02 -8.14 14.36
C ILE A 135 -8.86 -9.11 13.52
N ASP A 136 -9.98 -9.58 14.04
CA ASP A 136 -10.87 -10.49 13.29
C ASP A 136 -11.52 -9.76 12.09
N ASP A 137 -11.87 -8.48 12.26
CA ASP A 137 -12.37 -7.64 11.16
C ASP A 137 -11.30 -7.44 10.08
N LEU A 138 -10.02 -7.29 10.46
CA LEU A 138 -8.92 -7.21 9.51
C LEU A 138 -8.85 -8.47 8.64
N VAL A 139 -8.86 -9.64 9.28
CA VAL A 139 -8.78 -10.91 8.54
C VAL A 139 -10.00 -11.09 7.63
N HIS A 140 -11.20 -10.80 8.13
CA HIS A 140 -12.41 -10.83 7.33
C HIS A 140 -12.36 -9.86 6.15
N PHE A 141 -11.95 -8.62 6.40
CA PHE A 141 -11.80 -7.58 5.37
C PHE A 141 -10.84 -8.01 4.26
N GLU A 142 -9.63 -8.45 4.60
CA GLU A 142 -8.61 -8.85 3.64
C GLU A 142 -9.04 -10.07 2.81
N LEU A 143 -9.64 -11.09 3.45
CA LEU A 143 -10.10 -12.29 2.76
C LEU A 143 -11.36 -12.06 1.91
N SER A 144 -12.10 -10.99 2.14
CA SER A 144 -13.24 -10.58 1.32
C SER A 144 -12.87 -9.77 0.09
N LEU A 145 -11.64 -9.28 0.03
CA LEU A 145 -11.11 -8.62 -1.17
C LEU A 145 -10.65 -9.67 -2.20
N PRO A 146 -10.61 -9.34 -3.49
CA PRO A 146 -10.04 -10.24 -4.48
C PRO A 146 -8.57 -10.56 -4.21
N SER A 147 -8.17 -11.81 -4.36
CA SER A 147 -6.74 -12.18 -4.39
C SER A 147 -6.05 -11.68 -5.66
N LYS A 148 -6.81 -11.54 -6.75
CA LYS A 148 -6.41 -10.90 -8.01
C LYS A 148 -7.50 -9.94 -8.49
N TYR A 149 -7.08 -8.78 -8.97
CA TYR A 149 -7.96 -7.75 -9.56
C TYR A 149 -7.91 -7.84 -11.08
N ASN A 150 -9.04 -7.60 -11.74
CA ASN A 150 -9.13 -7.50 -13.20
C ASN A 150 -9.04 -6.04 -13.69
N ILE A 151 -8.37 -5.19 -12.94
CA ILE A 151 -8.14 -3.77 -13.23
C ILE A 151 -6.66 -3.45 -13.03
N ASN A 152 -6.18 -2.34 -13.59
CA ASN A 152 -4.79 -1.91 -13.50
C ASN A 152 -4.44 -1.38 -12.08
N LEU A 153 -4.53 -2.29 -11.11
CA LEU A 153 -4.29 -2.03 -9.69
C LEU A 153 -3.21 -2.97 -9.15
N LYS A 154 -2.27 -2.42 -8.39
CA LYS A 154 -1.42 -3.18 -7.46
C LYS A 154 -1.81 -2.79 -6.04
N ARG A 155 -2.32 -3.74 -5.27
CA ARG A 155 -2.67 -3.52 -3.88
C ARG A 155 -1.60 -4.14 -2.97
N ILE A 156 -0.98 -3.31 -2.14
CA ILE A 156 0.12 -3.69 -1.26
C ILE A 156 -0.32 -3.42 0.17
N CYS A 157 -0.63 -4.48 0.90
CA CYS A 157 -1.02 -4.43 2.30
C CYS A 157 0.23 -4.62 3.16
N VAL A 158 0.62 -3.59 3.92
CA VAL A 158 1.79 -3.65 4.78
C VAL A 158 1.39 -3.81 6.24
N TYR A 159 2.11 -4.68 6.95
CA TYR A 159 1.88 -5.05 8.34
C TYR A 159 3.14 -4.87 9.15
N HIS A 160 3.08 -4.07 10.21
CA HIS A 160 4.18 -4.08 11.17
C HIS A 160 4.28 -5.47 11.82
N GLN A 161 5.50 -6.01 11.96
CA GLN A 161 5.73 -7.35 12.51
C GLN A 161 5.04 -7.57 13.87
N LYS A 162 5.04 -6.57 14.74
CA LYS A 162 4.37 -6.67 16.05
C LYS A 162 2.86 -6.86 15.95
N ASP A 163 2.22 -6.28 14.92
CA ASP A 163 0.78 -6.44 14.72
C ASP A 163 0.47 -7.75 14.00
N PHE A 164 1.30 -8.15 13.05
CA PHE A 164 1.19 -9.45 12.40
C PHE A 164 1.35 -10.59 13.40
N ASN A 165 2.19 -10.43 14.42
CA ASN A 165 2.39 -11.40 15.50
C ASN A 165 1.16 -11.56 16.42
N LYS A 166 0.22 -10.62 16.44
CA LYS A 166 -1.05 -10.75 17.18
C LYS A 166 -2.05 -11.71 16.52
N LEU A 167 -1.84 -12.01 15.25
CA LEU A 167 -2.65 -12.97 14.50
C LEU A 167 -2.32 -14.40 14.97
N SER A 168 -3.34 -15.27 15.03
CA SER A 168 -3.12 -16.70 15.19
C SER A 168 -2.43 -17.29 13.96
N GLU A 169 -1.75 -18.42 14.11
CA GLU A 169 -1.06 -19.08 12.98
C GLU A 169 -2.02 -19.38 11.82
N LYS A 170 -3.25 -19.81 12.14
CA LYS A 170 -4.30 -20.05 11.13
C LYS A 170 -4.71 -18.78 10.38
N GLN A 171 -4.76 -17.63 11.06
CA GLN A 171 -5.04 -16.34 10.42
C GLN A 171 -3.88 -15.89 9.51
N LYS A 172 -2.63 -16.02 9.99
CA LYS A 172 -1.44 -15.74 9.20
C LYS A 172 -1.39 -16.58 7.92
N GLU A 173 -1.60 -17.90 8.06
CA GLU A 173 -1.63 -18.81 6.93
C GLU A 173 -2.69 -18.43 5.90
N LYS A 174 -3.91 -18.12 6.35
CA LYS A 174 -4.99 -17.67 5.46
C LYS A 174 -4.62 -16.40 4.70
N LEU A 175 -4.06 -15.40 5.39
CA LEU A 175 -3.64 -14.14 4.76
C LEU A 175 -2.51 -14.38 3.76
N VAL A 176 -1.47 -15.13 4.12
CA VAL A 176 -0.35 -15.44 3.23
C VAL A 176 -0.84 -16.17 1.97
N ASN A 177 -1.70 -17.17 2.11
CA ASN A 177 -2.23 -17.94 0.98
C ASN A 177 -3.22 -17.16 0.11
N HIS A 178 -3.86 -16.12 0.65
CA HIS A 178 -4.79 -15.27 -0.09
C HIS A 178 -4.07 -14.27 -1.02
N HIS A 179 -2.87 -13.84 -0.67
CA HIS A 179 -2.11 -12.87 -1.44
C HIS A 179 -1.26 -13.54 -2.53
N VAL A 180 -1.16 -12.91 -3.70
CA VAL A 180 -0.33 -13.42 -4.81
C VAL A 180 1.15 -13.40 -4.45
N ILE A 181 1.56 -12.39 -3.70
CA ILE A 181 2.92 -12.20 -3.20
C ILE A 181 2.84 -11.98 -1.70
N ALA A 182 3.64 -12.72 -0.92
CA ALA A 182 3.82 -12.48 0.50
C ALA A 182 5.32 -12.38 0.80
N ILE A 183 5.76 -11.25 1.38
CA ILE A 183 7.16 -10.90 1.59
C ILE A 183 7.37 -10.43 3.03
N LYS A 184 8.50 -10.77 3.61
CA LYS A 184 9.02 -10.15 4.84
C LYS A 184 10.26 -9.31 4.49
N ILE A 185 10.26 -8.04 4.94
CA ILE A 185 11.35 -7.08 4.82
C ILE A 185 11.80 -6.59 6.19
#